data_bb07aa3f7a64a72e040eb4b5b14e1af4
#
_entry.id   bb07aa3f7a64a72e040eb4b5b14e1af4
#
_cell.length_a   1.000
_cell.length_b   1.000
_cell.length_c   1.000
_cell.angle_alpha   90.00
_cell.angle_beta   90.00
_cell.angle_gamma   90.00
#
_symmetry.space_group_name_H-M   'P 1'
#
loop_
_entity.id
_entity.type
_entity.pdbx_description
1 polymer ?
#
loop_
_entity_poly.entity_id
_entity_poly.type
_entity_poly.pdbx_seq_one_letter_code
_entity_poly.pdbx_strand_id
1 'polypeptide(L)'
;MRGTWKLRLRMILTSVIMFTIIYFLVMLVAHYLGISSWTLYAGVSLVIAFLQYWFGPSLVKRSMNVRPLSEAEAPHIHKMVEELAQEAGVPKPEVGLSEINIPNAFAYGRTSRSGHIAITRPILGLLDYDELRAVLGHEMGHIKHNDMAVTAAVSVIPMICYYIAIAFMFSGDRDNGATIIIGILGYLFYLIGQLLVLFISRTREYYADEASVEFGNRPAALVSALYKLSYGAARCNKETIDDLNTNRAFFVNDINNAEHDVVDFRQIDFDGDGKITDEELRKLANSDVKISKKSGIMELLSTHPDSLKRVKRLAELEN
;
A
#
# COMPACT_ATOMS: atom_id res chain seq x y z
N MET A 1 -0.19 -21.81 4.90
CA MET A 1 0.05 -21.27 6.26
C MET A 1 1.53 -21.19 6.73
N ARG A 2 2.52 -21.76 6.04
CA ARG A 2 3.93 -21.71 6.50
C ARG A 2 4.68 -20.39 6.28
N GLY A 3 4.14 -19.44 5.52
CA GLY A 3 4.79 -18.14 5.21
C GLY A 3 4.37 -16.95 6.08
N THR A 4 3.14 -16.96 6.59
CA THR A 4 2.53 -15.79 7.27
C THR A 4 3.22 -15.40 8.58
N TRP A 5 3.76 -16.35 9.35
CA TRP A 5 4.45 -16.03 10.59
C TRP A 5 5.74 -15.24 10.36
N LYS A 6 6.50 -15.53 9.27
CA LYS A 6 7.72 -14.79 8.93
C LYS A 6 7.40 -13.34 8.56
N LEU A 7 6.31 -13.13 7.83
CA LEU A 7 5.83 -11.79 7.50
C LEU A 7 5.39 -11.04 8.76
N ARG A 8 4.59 -11.67 9.64
CA ARG A 8 4.19 -11.07 10.93
C ARG A 8 5.41 -10.69 11.77
N LEU A 9 6.41 -11.57 11.86
CA LEU A 9 7.64 -11.29 12.60
C LEU A 9 8.39 -10.09 11.99
N ARG A 10 8.49 -10.00 10.66
CA ARG A 10 9.11 -8.85 9.98
C ARG A 10 8.37 -7.55 10.29
N MET A 11 7.04 -7.55 10.22
CA MET A 11 6.24 -6.38 10.56
C MET A 11 6.43 -5.95 12.02
N ILE A 12 6.36 -6.89 12.97
CA ILE A 12 6.59 -6.60 14.39
C ILE A 12 7.99 -6.04 14.60
N LEU A 13 9.02 -6.68 14.05
CA LEU A 13 10.40 -6.23 14.19
C LEU A 13 10.60 -4.81 13.64
N THR A 14 10.07 -4.55 12.45
CA THR A 14 10.14 -3.22 11.82
C THR A 14 9.41 -2.17 12.66
N SER A 15 8.24 -2.48 13.20
CA SER A 15 7.49 -1.58 14.07
C SER A 15 8.27 -1.28 15.37
N VAL A 16 8.87 -2.31 15.98
CA VAL A 16 9.71 -2.12 17.19
C VAL A 16 10.91 -1.22 16.89
N ILE A 17 11.60 -1.43 15.77
CA ILE A 17 12.72 -0.57 15.35
C ILE A 17 12.25 0.88 15.19
N MET A 18 11.11 1.10 14.52
CA MET A 18 10.55 2.44 14.33
C MET A 18 10.23 3.13 15.66
N PHE A 19 9.55 2.44 16.57
CA PHE A 19 9.26 2.99 17.91
C PHE A 19 10.51 3.29 18.71
N THR A 20 11.56 2.47 18.61
CA THR A 20 12.85 2.71 19.27
C THR A 20 13.52 3.97 18.72
N ILE A 21 13.50 4.16 17.39
CA ILE A 21 14.08 5.35 16.73
C ILE A 21 13.39 6.63 17.23
N ILE A 22 12.05 6.65 17.24
CA ILE A 22 11.32 7.85 17.66
C ILE A 22 11.52 8.13 19.14
N TYR A 23 11.49 7.09 19.98
CA TYR A 23 11.74 7.24 21.42
C TYR A 23 13.11 7.86 21.70
N PHE A 24 14.15 7.37 21.02
CA PHE A 24 15.50 7.90 21.15
C PHE A 24 15.59 9.37 20.72
N LEU A 25 14.98 9.73 19.58
CA LEU A 25 14.99 11.10 19.08
C LEU A 25 14.23 12.05 20.02
N VAL A 26 13.05 11.65 20.49
CA VAL A 26 12.27 12.45 21.45
C VAL A 26 13.02 12.66 22.75
N MET A 27 13.70 11.63 23.25
CA MET A 27 14.53 11.72 24.44
C MET A 27 15.70 12.71 24.27
N LEU A 28 16.35 12.67 23.09
CA LEU A 28 17.49 13.56 22.76
C LEU A 28 17.04 15.03 22.68
N VAL A 29 15.89 15.29 22.04
CA VAL A 29 15.29 16.63 21.96
C VAL A 29 14.87 17.13 23.35
N ALA A 30 14.19 16.31 24.12
CA ALA A 30 13.76 16.65 25.49
C ALA A 30 14.95 17.02 26.37
N HIS A 31 16.04 16.26 26.30
CA HIS A 31 17.27 16.54 27.02
C HIS A 31 17.90 17.90 26.62
N TYR A 32 17.95 18.16 25.28
CA TYR A 32 18.49 19.44 24.80
C TYR A 32 17.66 20.65 25.23
N LEU A 33 16.33 20.54 25.21
CA LEU A 33 15.44 21.64 25.62
C LEU A 33 15.33 21.84 27.13
N GLY A 34 15.99 21.01 27.93
CA GLY A 34 15.87 21.07 29.40
C GLY A 34 14.46 20.75 29.90
N ILE A 35 13.62 20.18 29.03
CA ILE A 35 12.22 19.84 29.32
C ILE A 35 12.21 18.42 29.85
N SER A 36 11.86 18.26 31.12
CA SER A 36 11.71 16.96 31.76
C SER A 36 10.33 16.32 31.52
N SER A 37 9.42 17.04 30.83
CA SER A 37 8.03 16.57 30.58
C SER A 37 7.91 15.79 29.31
N TRP A 38 8.36 14.53 29.32
CA TRP A 38 8.11 13.56 28.23
C TRP A 38 6.62 13.34 27.91
N THR A 39 5.75 13.62 28.92
CA THR A 39 4.28 13.51 28.77
C THR A 39 3.70 14.51 27.75
N LEU A 40 4.27 15.73 27.65
CA LEU A 40 3.83 16.73 26.70
C LEU A 40 4.07 16.26 25.25
N TYR A 41 5.26 15.72 24.97
CA TYR A 41 5.59 15.24 23.62
C TYR A 41 4.77 14.00 23.23
N ALA A 42 4.58 13.07 24.16
CA ALA A 42 3.70 11.94 23.97
C ALA A 42 2.27 12.40 23.68
N GLY A 43 1.77 13.39 24.42
CA GLY A 43 0.44 13.98 24.22
C GLY A 43 0.27 14.61 22.83
N VAL A 44 1.20 15.44 22.38
CA VAL A 44 1.16 16.07 21.05
C VAL A 44 1.22 15.01 19.93
N SER A 45 2.12 14.02 20.07
CA SER A 45 2.24 12.94 19.09
C SER A 45 0.95 12.11 18.98
N LEU A 46 0.31 11.82 20.12
CA LEU A 46 -0.97 11.11 20.15
C LEU A 46 -2.10 11.93 19.52
N VAL A 47 -2.15 13.24 19.75
CA VAL A 47 -3.14 14.12 19.12
C VAL A 47 -2.96 14.14 17.60
N ILE A 48 -1.73 14.28 17.09
CA ILE A 48 -1.45 14.26 15.67
C ILE A 48 -1.86 12.91 15.06
N ALA A 49 -1.47 11.79 15.69
CA ALA A 49 -1.85 10.45 15.24
C ALA A 49 -3.37 10.26 15.23
N PHE A 50 -4.07 10.76 16.24
CA PHE A 50 -5.52 10.72 16.33
C PHE A 50 -6.19 11.54 15.20
N LEU A 51 -5.72 12.76 14.93
CA LEU A 51 -6.23 13.60 13.87
C LEU A 51 -6.03 12.95 12.50
N GLN A 52 -4.84 12.38 12.24
CA GLN A 52 -4.54 11.65 11.00
C GLN A 52 -5.45 10.42 10.84
N TYR A 53 -5.62 9.63 11.89
CA TYR A 53 -6.52 8.48 11.90
C TYR A 53 -7.98 8.89 11.66
N TRP A 54 -8.42 9.99 12.29
CA TRP A 54 -9.82 10.44 12.20
C TRP A 54 -10.16 11.04 10.85
N PHE A 55 -9.31 11.91 10.31
CA PHE A 55 -9.55 12.63 9.05
C PHE A 55 -9.03 11.91 7.81
N GLY A 56 -8.13 10.94 7.97
CA GLY A 56 -7.50 10.21 6.85
C GLY A 56 -8.49 9.71 5.80
N PRO A 57 -9.54 8.93 6.14
CA PRO A 57 -10.48 8.40 5.15
C PRO A 57 -11.23 9.49 4.38
N SER A 58 -11.55 10.62 5.04
CA SER A 58 -12.22 11.76 4.39
C SER A 58 -11.29 12.47 3.39
N LEU A 59 -10.00 12.55 3.72
CA LEU A 59 -8.98 13.09 2.81
C LEU A 59 -8.81 12.18 1.59
N VAL A 60 -8.72 10.86 1.77
CA VAL A 60 -8.65 9.90 0.67
C VAL A 60 -9.87 10.01 -0.23
N LYS A 61 -11.08 9.97 0.35
CA LYS A 61 -12.33 10.13 -0.40
C LYS A 61 -12.32 11.38 -1.28
N ARG A 62 -11.81 12.50 -0.76
CA ARG A 62 -11.75 13.77 -1.49
C ARG A 62 -10.63 13.79 -2.54
N SER A 63 -9.42 13.34 -2.20
CA SER A 63 -8.27 13.35 -3.12
C SER A 63 -8.44 12.37 -4.27
N MET A 64 -9.11 11.23 -4.02
CA MET A 64 -9.41 10.21 -5.03
C MET A 64 -10.77 10.41 -5.72
N ASN A 65 -11.43 11.55 -5.49
CA ASN A 65 -12.72 11.92 -6.10
C ASN A 65 -13.77 10.80 -6.05
N VAL A 66 -14.00 10.24 -4.84
CA VAL A 66 -14.89 9.10 -4.63
C VAL A 66 -16.31 9.57 -4.31
N ARG A 67 -17.29 9.09 -5.08
CA ARG A 67 -18.72 9.18 -4.76
C ARG A 67 -19.27 7.81 -4.33
N PRO A 68 -20.32 7.77 -3.52
CA PRO A 68 -21.03 6.50 -3.26
C PRO A 68 -21.52 5.87 -4.57
N LEU A 69 -21.42 4.56 -4.67
CA LEU A 69 -21.99 3.76 -5.76
C LEU A 69 -23.18 2.98 -5.19
N SER A 70 -24.37 3.23 -5.68
CA SER A 70 -25.59 2.58 -5.17
C SER A 70 -25.74 1.14 -5.70
N GLU A 71 -26.46 0.29 -4.95
CA GLU A 71 -26.77 -1.06 -5.41
C GLU A 71 -27.59 -1.08 -6.72
N ALA A 72 -28.43 -0.06 -6.95
CA ALA A 72 -29.21 0.08 -8.17
C ALA A 72 -28.31 0.39 -9.39
N GLU A 73 -27.20 1.12 -9.20
CA GLU A 73 -26.25 1.44 -10.27
C GLU A 73 -25.34 0.26 -10.63
N ALA A 74 -24.95 -0.56 -9.64
CA ALA A 74 -23.99 -1.65 -9.86
C ALA A 74 -24.29 -2.88 -8.97
N PRO A 75 -25.44 -3.56 -9.18
CA PRO A 75 -25.86 -4.67 -8.34
C PRO A 75 -24.87 -5.84 -8.31
N HIS A 76 -24.18 -6.10 -9.44
CA HIS A 76 -23.17 -7.16 -9.54
C HIS A 76 -21.92 -6.86 -8.70
N ILE A 77 -21.48 -5.61 -8.60
CA ILE A 77 -20.34 -5.21 -7.77
C ILE A 77 -20.70 -5.34 -6.29
N HIS A 78 -21.88 -4.86 -5.90
CA HIS A 78 -22.33 -4.96 -4.52
C HIS A 78 -22.47 -6.41 -4.06
N LYS A 79 -22.96 -7.31 -4.94
CA LYS A 79 -23.05 -8.74 -4.68
C LYS A 79 -21.66 -9.35 -4.49
N MET A 80 -20.71 -9.03 -5.38
CA MET A 80 -19.33 -9.49 -5.31
C MET A 80 -18.64 -9.09 -4.00
N VAL A 81 -18.79 -7.81 -3.60
CA VAL A 81 -18.23 -7.27 -2.35
C VAL A 81 -18.89 -7.91 -1.13
N GLU A 82 -20.20 -8.21 -1.18
CA GLU A 82 -20.90 -8.88 -0.09
C GLU A 82 -20.44 -10.33 0.11
N GLU A 83 -20.30 -11.10 -0.97
CA GLU A 83 -19.76 -12.47 -0.95
C GLU A 83 -18.34 -12.46 -0.37
N LEU A 84 -17.46 -11.58 -0.85
CA LEU A 84 -16.09 -11.45 -0.35
C LEU A 84 -16.05 -11.04 1.13
N ALA A 85 -16.95 -10.17 1.58
CA ALA A 85 -17.03 -9.76 2.98
C ALA A 85 -17.45 -10.92 3.89
N GLN A 86 -18.37 -11.79 3.43
CA GLN A 86 -18.77 -13.01 4.14
C GLN A 86 -17.59 -13.98 4.25
N GLU A 87 -16.84 -14.22 3.17
CA GLU A 87 -15.67 -15.09 3.16
C GLU A 87 -14.52 -14.53 4.02
N ALA A 88 -14.35 -13.21 4.03
CA ALA A 88 -13.37 -12.53 4.87
C ALA A 88 -13.75 -12.50 6.36
N GLY A 89 -15.05 -12.69 6.69
CA GLY A 89 -15.57 -12.56 8.05
C GLY A 89 -15.58 -11.11 8.57
N VAL A 90 -15.80 -10.15 7.67
CA VAL A 90 -15.89 -8.71 8.00
C VAL A 90 -17.25 -8.14 7.55
N PRO A 91 -17.72 -7.03 8.15
CA PRO A 91 -18.91 -6.35 7.66
C PRO A 91 -18.71 -5.89 6.21
N LYS A 92 -19.80 -5.94 5.39
CA LYS A 92 -19.79 -5.42 4.02
C LYS A 92 -19.29 -3.97 3.98
N PRO A 93 -18.18 -3.69 3.28
CA PRO A 93 -17.70 -2.32 3.11
C PRO A 93 -18.67 -1.50 2.25
N GLU A 94 -18.66 -0.19 2.46
CA GLU A 94 -19.33 0.72 1.52
C GLU A 94 -18.60 0.73 0.18
N VAL A 95 -19.36 0.71 -0.92
CA VAL A 95 -18.83 0.70 -2.27
C VAL A 95 -18.87 2.12 -2.84
N GLY A 96 -17.76 2.57 -3.40
CA GLY A 96 -17.61 3.87 -4.04
C GLY A 96 -17.14 3.77 -5.48
N LEU A 97 -17.47 4.79 -6.28
CA LEU A 97 -16.93 5.01 -7.61
C LEU A 97 -16.00 6.22 -7.58
N SER A 98 -14.76 6.02 -8.00
CA SER A 98 -13.80 7.11 -8.22
C SER A 98 -13.86 7.55 -9.67
N GLU A 99 -13.91 8.86 -9.89
CA GLU A 99 -13.95 9.46 -11.23
C GLU A 99 -12.54 9.68 -11.82
N ILE A 100 -11.50 9.08 -11.22
CA ILE A 100 -10.14 9.10 -11.77
C ILE A 100 -10.09 8.23 -13.02
N ASN A 101 -9.44 8.73 -14.07
CA ASN A 101 -9.37 8.07 -15.38
C ASN A 101 -8.15 7.14 -15.53
N ILE A 102 -7.78 6.43 -14.46
CA ILE A 102 -6.82 5.32 -14.48
C ILE A 102 -7.52 4.08 -13.92
N PRO A 103 -7.40 2.90 -14.57
CA PRO A 103 -8.03 1.68 -14.06
C PRO A 103 -7.41 1.30 -12.70
N ASN A 104 -8.25 1.27 -11.65
CA ASN A 104 -7.81 0.99 -10.28
C ASN A 104 -8.97 0.56 -9.39
N ALA A 105 -8.65 -0.17 -8.32
CA ALA A 105 -9.49 -0.36 -7.14
C ALA A 105 -8.65 -0.05 -5.90
N PHE A 106 -9.27 0.35 -4.80
CA PHE A 106 -8.56 0.59 -3.55
C PHE A 106 -9.47 0.53 -2.34
N ALA A 107 -8.91 0.05 -1.24
CA ALA A 107 -9.55 0.08 0.07
C ALA A 107 -9.11 1.33 0.86
N TYR A 108 -10.05 1.93 1.58
CA TYR A 108 -9.77 2.99 2.54
C TYR A 108 -10.74 2.91 3.72
N GLY A 109 -10.37 3.53 4.84
CA GLY A 109 -11.17 3.46 6.05
C GLY A 109 -10.32 3.61 7.30
N ARG A 110 -10.89 3.25 8.46
CA ARG A 110 -10.16 3.26 9.73
C ARG A 110 -9.92 1.85 10.27
N THR A 111 -10.93 1.02 10.18
CA THR A 111 -10.90 -0.37 10.68
C THR A 111 -11.65 -1.27 9.73
N SER A 112 -11.56 -2.58 9.93
CA SER A 112 -12.36 -3.57 9.19
C SER A 112 -13.88 -3.35 9.31
N ARG A 113 -14.35 -2.67 10.37
CA ARG A 113 -15.79 -2.36 10.56
C ARG A 113 -16.24 -1.09 9.83
N SER A 114 -15.32 -0.24 9.42
CA SER A 114 -15.58 1.02 8.72
C SER A 114 -14.75 1.12 7.44
N GLY A 115 -14.56 -0.01 6.79
CA GLY A 115 -13.88 -0.12 5.51
C GLY A 115 -14.76 0.35 4.36
N HIS A 116 -14.13 0.91 3.34
CA HIS A 116 -14.73 1.28 2.07
C HIS A 116 -13.89 0.67 0.96
N ILE A 117 -14.52 0.25 -0.12
CA ILE A 117 -13.85 -0.16 -1.36
C ILE A 117 -14.29 0.80 -2.46
N ALA A 118 -13.35 1.41 -3.15
CA ALA A 118 -13.62 2.21 -4.32
C ALA A 118 -13.04 1.56 -5.57
N ILE A 119 -13.77 1.68 -6.67
CA ILE A 119 -13.34 1.28 -8.01
C ILE A 119 -13.37 2.48 -8.94
N THR A 120 -12.49 2.52 -9.92
CA THR A 120 -12.54 3.55 -10.95
C THR A 120 -13.41 3.09 -12.11
N ARG A 121 -13.98 4.03 -12.87
CA ARG A 121 -14.80 3.68 -14.04
C ARG A 121 -14.04 2.86 -15.10
N PRO A 122 -12.76 3.16 -15.43
CA PRO A 122 -12.00 2.40 -16.42
C PRO A 122 -11.79 0.93 -16.09
N ILE A 123 -11.73 0.53 -14.79
CA ILE A 123 -11.50 -0.87 -14.42
C ILE A 123 -12.64 -1.78 -14.86
N LEU A 124 -13.88 -1.25 -14.88
CA LEU A 124 -15.09 -1.99 -15.26
C LEU A 124 -15.12 -2.40 -16.73
N GLY A 125 -14.41 -1.66 -17.60
CA GLY A 125 -14.27 -2.00 -19.02
C GLY A 125 -13.01 -2.81 -19.33
N LEU A 126 -12.10 -2.94 -18.36
CA LEU A 126 -10.80 -3.57 -18.54
C LEU A 126 -10.76 -5.02 -18.04
N LEU A 127 -11.37 -5.28 -16.88
CA LEU A 127 -11.32 -6.58 -16.20
C LEU A 127 -12.60 -7.39 -16.45
N ASP A 128 -12.44 -8.70 -16.62
CA ASP A 128 -13.58 -9.61 -16.59
C ASP A 128 -14.05 -9.88 -15.14
N TYR A 129 -15.09 -10.71 -15.01
CA TYR A 129 -15.72 -10.97 -13.71
C TYR A 129 -14.75 -11.57 -12.68
N ASP A 130 -13.98 -12.59 -13.08
CA ASP A 130 -13.07 -13.31 -12.19
C ASP A 130 -11.87 -12.43 -11.81
N GLU A 131 -11.35 -11.67 -12.75
CA GLU A 131 -10.27 -10.70 -12.54
C GLU A 131 -10.68 -9.58 -11.58
N LEU A 132 -11.87 -9.01 -11.80
CA LEU A 132 -12.39 -7.96 -10.93
C LEU A 132 -12.67 -8.50 -9.52
N ARG A 133 -13.24 -9.71 -9.41
CA ARG A 133 -13.47 -10.36 -8.12
C ARG A 133 -12.16 -10.61 -7.37
N ALA A 134 -11.10 -11.02 -8.08
CA ALA A 134 -9.79 -11.24 -7.50
C ALA A 134 -9.15 -9.95 -6.98
N VAL A 135 -9.28 -8.83 -7.72
CA VAL A 135 -8.84 -7.51 -7.27
C VAL A 135 -9.65 -7.03 -6.05
N LEU A 136 -10.97 -7.17 -6.09
CA LEU A 136 -11.81 -6.82 -4.93
C LEU A 136 -11.52 -7.72 -3.71
N GLY A 137 -11.13 -8.98 -3.93
CA GLY A 137 -10.65 -9.89 -2.89
C GLY A 137 -9.33 -9.41 -2.27
N HIS A 138 -8.41 -8.90 -3.08
CA HIS A 138 -7.18 -8.26 -2.62
C HIS A 138 -7.48 -7.03 -1.75
N GLU A 139 -8.37 -6.14 -2.19
CA GLU A 139 -8.80 -4.97 -1.41
C GLU A 139 -9.51 -5.37 -0.11
N MET A 140 -10.31 -6.43 -0.16
CA MET A 140 -10.94 -7.01 1.04
C MET A 140 -9.90 -7.55 2.02
N GLY A 141 -8.77 -8.07 1.53
CA GLY A 141 -7.62 -8.49 2.32
C GLY A 141 -7.05 -7.34 3.15
N HIS A 142 -6.88 -6.15 2.56
CA HIS A 142 -6.47 -4.94 3.27
C HIS A 142 -7.44 -4.53 4.38
N ILE A 143 -8.75 -4.66 4.14
CA ILE A 143 -9.78 -4.39 5.15
C ILE A 143 -9.71 -5.41 6.28
N LYS A 144 -9.65 -6.71 5.97
CA LYS A 144 -9.56 -7.81 6.95
C LYS A 144 -8.36 -7.63 7.89
N HIS A 145 -7.22 -7.22 7.36
CA HIS A 145 -5.98 -7.07 8.12
C HIS A 145 -5.84 -5.70 8.82
N ASN A 146 -6.83 -4.79 8.69
CA ASN A 146 -6.78 -3.41 9.18
C ASN A 146 -5.56 -2.63 8.68
N ASP A 147 -5.19 -2.85 7.46
CA ASP A 147 -3.97 -2.33 6.86
C ASP A 147 -3.90 -0.80 6.88
N MET A 148 -5.02 -0.13 6.69
CA MET A 148 -5.13 1.32 6.74
C MET A 148 -4.74 1.89 8.11
N ALA A 149 -5.20 1.23 9.20
CA ALA A 149 -4.84 1.65 10.56
C ALA A 149 -3.35 1.45 10.84
N VAL A 150 -2.77 0.33 10.38
CA VAL A 150 -1.34 0.04 10.53
C VAL A 150 -0.50 1.07 9.78
N THR A 151 -0.83 1.36 8.52
CA THR A 151 -0.11 2.36 7.71
C THR A 151 -0.21 3.75 8.33
N ALA A 152 -1.40 4.16 8.77
CA ALA A 152 -1.59 5.44 9.43
C ALA A 152 -0.73 5.54 10.71
N ALA A 153 -0.72 4.50 11.54
CA ALA A 153 0.06 4.48 12.78
C ALA A 153 1.58 4.59 12.53
N VAL A 154 2.11 3.82 11.57
CA VAL A 154 3.56 3.82 11.31
C VAL A 154 4.03 5.07 10.57
N SER A 155 3.17 5.71 9.76
CA SER A 155 3.52 6.93 9.02
C SER A 155 3.68 8.18 9.90
N VAL A 156 3.16 8.15 11.13
CA VAL A 156 3.34 9.25 12.10
C VAL A 156 4.80 9.41 12.49
N ILE A 157 5.55 8.31 12.56
CA ILE A 157 6.93 8.31 13.06
C ILE A 157 7.88 9.13 12.16
N PRO A 158 8.02 8.86 10.86
CA PRO A 158 8.85 9.67 9.99
C PRO A 158 8.37 11.13 9.92
N MET A 159 7.04 11.37 9.98
CA MET A 159 6.50 12.72 10.01
C MET A 159 7.01 13.52 11.23
N ILE A 160 7.00 12.94 12.42
CA ILE A 160 7.53 13.57 13.62
C ILE A 160 9.04 13.85 13.47
N CYS A 161 9.80 12.86 12.97
CA CYS A 161 11.23 13.03 12.72
C CYS A 161 11.51 14.18 11.74
N TYR A 162 10.69 14.33 10.70
CA TYR A 162 10.78 15.44 9.74
C TYR A 162 10.53 16.79 10.41
N TYR A 163 9.46 16.94 11.20
CA TYR A 163 9.17 18.20 11.89
C TYR A 163 10.25 18.58 12.91
N ILE A 164 10.82 17.60 13.63
CA ILE A 164 11.97 17.82 14.49
C ILE A 164 13.16 18.31 13.66
N ALA A 165 13.47 17.64 12.55
CA ALA A 165 14.57 18.04 11.68
C ALA A 165 14.43 19.49 11.23
N ILE A 166 13.27 19.88 10.71
CA ILE A 166 13.00 21.26 10.24
C ILE A 166 13.09 22.26 11.38
N ALA A 167 12.46 21.97 12.53
CA ALA A 167 12.49 22.87 13.69
C ALA A 167 13.92 23.18 14.15
N PHE A 168 14.80 22.18 14.20
CA PHE A 168 16.18 22.36 14.66
C PHE A 168 17.11 22.89 13.57
N MET A 169 16.93 22.53 12.29
CA MET A 169 17.72 23.07 11.19
C MET A 169 17.46 24.56 10.93
N PHE A 170 16.25 25.06 11.25
CA PHE A 170 15.83 26.45 11.03
C PHE A 170 15.61 27.24 12.35
N SER A 171 16.08 26.75 13.48
CA SER A 171 15.90 27.39 14.80
C SER A 171 16.58 28.76 14.98
N GLY A 172 17.40 29.21 14.02
CA GLY A 172 18.13 30.49 14.10
C GLY A 172 19.36 30.46 15.02
N ASP A 173 19.50 29.47 15.88
CA ASP A 173 20.65 29.29 16.79
C ASP A 173 21.77 28.48 16.09
N ARG A 174 22.34 29.09 15.04
CA ARG A 174 23.37 28.45 14.20
C ARG A 174 24.74 28.31 14.89
N ASP A 175 24.95 29.03 15.98
CA ASP A 175 26.22 28.95 16.70
C ASP A 175 26.30 27.76 17.68
N ASN A 176 25.16 27.09 17.87
CA ASN A 176 25.08 25.91 18.73
C ASN A 176 25.17 24.62 17.88
N GLY A 177 26.35 24.00 17.81
CA GLY A 177 26.60 22.79 17.06
C GLY A 177 25.66 21.61 17.41
N ALA A 178 25.14 21.56 18.66
CA ALA A 178 24.17 20.54 19.07
C ALA A 178 22.84 20.65 18.32
N THR A 179 22.37 21.86 18.05
CA THR A 179 21.14 22.14 17.29
C THR A 179 21.21 21.54 15.87
N ILE A 180 22.35 21.79 15.20
CA ILE A 180 22.58 21.28 13.85
C ILE A 180 22.63 19.75 13.84
N ILE A 181 23.30 19.15 14.83
CA ILE A 181 23.40 17.67 14.95
C ILE A 181 22.01 17.05 15.15
N ILE A 182 21.17 17.62 16.02
CA ILE A 182 19.81 17.14 16.24
C ILE A 182 18.98 17.24 14.94
N GLY A 183 19.10 18.35 14.19
CA GLY A 183 18.42 18.52 12.91
C GLY A 183 18.84 17.47 11.88
N ILE A 184 20.15 17.20 11.74
CA ILE A 184 20.68 16.19 10.82
C ILE A 184 20.22 14.78 11.23
N LEU A 185 20.30 14.43 12.53
CA LEU A 185 19.83 13.13 13.01
C LEU A 185 18.32 12.97 12.80
N GLY A 186 17.53 14.02 13.06
CA GLY A 186 16.09 14.02 12.77
C GLY A 186 15.79 13.72 11.31
N TYR A 187 16.53 14.37 10.39
CA TYR A 187 16.37 14.12 8.95
C TYR A 187 16.80 12.71 8.54
N LEU A 188 17.91 12.21 9.10
CA LEU A 188 18.36 10.84 8.87
C LEU A 188 17.30 9.82 9.33
N PHE A 189 16.73 10.01 10.52
CA PHE A 189 15.68 9.13 11.06
C PHE A 189 14.37 9.25 10.27
N TYR A 190 14.05 10.43 9.72
CA TYR A 190 12.97 10.59 8.76
C TYR A 190 13.18 9.69 7.54
N LEU A 191 14.37 9.73 6.91
CA LEU A 191 14.66 8.89 5.74
C LEU A 191 14.58 7.39 6.05
N ILE A 192 15.15 6.96 7.18
CA ILE A 192 15.07 5.56 7.63
C ILE A 192 13.61 5.18 7.88
N GLY A 193 12.85 6.02 8.55
CA GLY A 193 11.44 5.81 8.82
C GLY A 193 10.60 5.66 7.55
N GLN A 194 10.86 6.49 6.52
CA GLN A 194 10.21 6.37 5.22
C GLN A 194 10.49 5.01 4.56
N LEU A 195 11.74 4.55 4.57
CA LEU A 195 12.10 3.24 4.02
C LEU A 195 11.40 2.09 4.78
N LEU A 196 11.26 2.21 6.09
CA LEU A 196 10.56 1.21 6.90
C LEU A 196 9.04 1.21 6.64
N VAL A 197 8.41 2.38 6.44
CA VAL A 197 7.00 2.47 6.01
C VAL A 197 6.80 1.81 4.67
N LEU A 198 7.66 2.09 3.68
CA LEU A 198 7.61 1.44 2.37
C LEU A 198 7.81 -0.08 2.46
N PHE A 199 8.69 -0.54 3.34
CA PHE A 199 8.88 -1.98 3.59
C PHE A 199 7.63 -2.64 4.18
N ILE A 200 6.96 -2.00 5.14
CA ILE A 200 5.69 -2.49 5.69
C ILE A 200 4.61 -2.51 4.61
N SER A 201 4.48 -1.45 3.81
CA SER A 201 3.54 -1.37 2.69
C SER A 201 3.71 -2.56 1.75
N ARG A 202 4.92 -2.79 1.24
CA ARG A 202 5.21 -3.94 0.36
C ARG A 202 4.91 -5.29 1.00
N THR A 203 5.18 -5.44 2.29
CA THR A 203 4.92 -6.71 3.00
C THR A 203 3.42 -6.99 3.05
N ARG A 204 2.60 -5.96 3.17
CA ARG A 204 1.13 -6.08 3.28
C ARG A 204 0.48 -6.44 1.96
N GLU A 205 1.05 -6.04 0.83
CA GLU A 205 0.61 -6.48 -0.50
C GLU A 205 0.61 -8.01 -0.62
N TYR A 206 1.65 -8.68 -0.11
CA TYR A 206 1.69 -10.13 -0.10
C TYR A 206 0.61 -10.78 0.77
N TYR A 207 0.21 -10.13 1.88
CA TYR A 207 -0.92 -10.61 2.68
C TYR A 207 -2.26 -10.41 1.99
N ALA A 208 -2.42 -9.30 1.26
CA ALA A 208 -3.64 -9.03 0.50
C ALA A 208 -3.77 -9.99 -0.69
N ASP A 209 -2.66 -10.32 -1.37
CA ASP A 209 -2.63 -11.34 -2.42
C ASP A 209 -3.04 -12.72 -1.88
N GLU A 210 -2.44 -13.17 -0.76
CA GLU A 210 -2.82 -14.43 -0.11
C GLU A 210 -4.28 -14.43 0.33
N ALA A 211 -4.79 -13.31 0.89
CA ALA A 211 -6.17 -13.19 1.31
C ALA A 211 -7.15 -13.30 0.13
N SER A 212 -6.82 -12.71 -1.04
CA SER A 212 -7.64 -12.88 -2.24
C SER A 212 -7.81 -14.36 -2.60
N VAL A 213 -6.73 -15.13 -2.54
CA VAL A 213 -6.76 -16.58 -2.80
C VAL A 213 -7.52 -17.33 -1.70
N GLU A 214 -7.35 -16.97 -0.42
CA GLU A 214 -8.12 -17.53 0.70
C GLU A 214 -9.63 -17.30 0.55
N PHE A 215 -10.06 -16.21 -0.12
CA PHE A 215 -11.46 -15.91 -0.44
C PHE A 215 -11.94 -16.61 -1.71
N GLY A 216 -11.25 -17.67 -2.15
CA GLY A 216 -11.64 -18.53 -3.26
C GLY A 216 -11.37 -17.97 -4.65
N ASN A 217 -10.60 -16.89 -4.77
CA ASN A 217 -10.17 -16.39 -6.08
C ASN A 217 -8.99 -17.20 -6.63
N ARG A 218 -8.97 -17.43 -7.95
CA ARG A 218 -7.85 -18.12 -8.59
C ARG A 218 -6.62 -17.21 -8.64
N PRO A 219 -5.42 -17.71 -8.27
CA PRO A 219 -4.17 -16.94 -8.39
C PRO A 219 -3.98 -16.35 -9.80
N ALA A 220 -4.24 -17.14 -10.85
CA ALA A 220 -4.12 -16.67 -12.23
C ALA A 220 -5.04 -15.50 -12.57
N ALA A 221 -6.26 -15.45 -12.02
CA ALA A 221 -7.18 -14.33 -12.22
C ALA A 221 -6.62 -13.02 -11.63
N LEU A 222 -6.00 -13.09 -10.43
CA LEU A 222 -5.35 -11.92 -9.83
C LEU A 222 -4.12 -11.49 -10.65
N VAL A 223 -3.29 -12.42 -11.10
CA VAL A 223 -2.11 -12.13 -11.94
C VAL A 223 -2.52 -11.50 -13.26
N SER A 224 -3.56 -12.05 -13.91
CA SER A 224 -4.11 -11.50 -15.16
C SER A 224 -4.64 -10.08 -14.96
N ALA A 225 -5.35 -9.83 -13.83
CA ALA A 225 -5.81 -8.49 -13.48
C ALA A 225 -4.65 -7.51 -13.28
N LEU A 226 -3.59 -7.91 -12.56
CA LEU A 226 -2.38 -7.08 -12.35
C LEU A 226 -1.72 -6.72 -13.68
N TYR A 227 -1.62 -7.67 -14.62
CA TYR A 227 -1.10 -7.42 -15.97
C TYR A 227 -1.93 -6.38 -16.71
N LYS A 228 -3.26 -6.56 -16.75
CA LYS A 228 -4.18 -5.63 -17.45
C LYS A 228 -4.17 -4.24 -16.78
N LEU A 229 -4.11 -4.16 -15.46
CA LEU A 229 -4.02 -2.88 -14.73
C LEU A 229 -2.71 -2.15 -15.06
N SER A 230 -1.57 -2.86 -15.11
CA SER A 230 -0.28 -2.29 -15.53
C SER A 230 -0.35 -1.79 -16.98
N TYR A 231 -0.94 -2.56 -17.88
CA TYR A 231 -1.12 -2.17 -19.27
C TYR A 231 -2.03 -0.94 -19.41
N GLY A 232 -3.12 -0.88 -18.64
CA GLY A 232 -4.01 0.27 -18.61
C GLY A 232 -3.32 1.53 -18.08
N ALA A 233 -2.52 1.42 -17.01
CA ALA A 233 -1.75 2.53 -16.44
C ALA A 233 -0.64 3.01 -17.40
N ALA A 234 0.07 2.10 -18.07
CA ALA A 234 1.13 2.43 -19.03
C ALA A 234 0.62 3.23 -20.25
N ARG A 235 -0.68 3.20 -20.53
CA ARG A 235 -1.31 3.97 -21.62
C ARG A 235 -1.79 5.35 -21.20
N CYS A 236 -1.75 5.67 -19.90
CA CYS A 236 -2.10 6.99 -19.42
C CYS A 236 -0.97 7.98 -19.73
N ASN A 237 -1.33 9.25 -19.97
CA ASN A 237 -0.34 10.28 -20.17
C ASN A 237 0.42 10.61 -18.87
N LYS A 238 1.66 11.09 -18.99
CA LYS A 238 2.52 11.39 -17.85
C LYS A 238 1.92 12.46 -16.92
N GLU A 239 1.25 13.45 -17.46
CA GLU A 239 0.61 14.51 -16.70
C GLU A 239 -0.44 13.95 -15.72
N THR A 240 -1.29 13.01 -16.18
CA THR A 240 -2.24 12.32 -15.31
C THR A 240 -1.56 11.49 -14.23
N ILE A 241 -0.43 10.85 -14.55
CA ILE A 241 0.35 10.06 -13.59
C ILE A 241 1.00 10.98 -12.55
N ASP A 242 1.56 12.11 -12.97
CA ASP A 242 2.23 13.08 -12.10
C ASP A 242 1.24 13.73 -11.12
N ASP A 243 0.03 14.06 -11.55
CA ASP A 243 -1.04 14.58 -10.70
C ASP A 243 -1.45 13.59 -9.60
N LEU A 244 -1.33 12.30 -9.87
CA LEU A 244 -1.69 11.23 -8.93
C LEU A 244 -0.52 10.69 -8.09
N ASN A 245 0.70 11.21 -8.28
CA ASN A 245 1.89 10.75 -7.55
C ASN A 245 1.72 10.81 -6.01
N THR A 246 0.99 11.80 -5.50
CA THR A 246 0.68 11.91 -4.06
C THR A 246 -0.22 10.76 -3.58
N ASN A 247 -1.03 10.18 -4.47
CA ASN A 247 -2.02 9.15 -4.20
C ASN A 247 -1.55 7.74 -4.63
N ARG A 248 -0.29 7.60 -5.09
CA ARG A 248 0.22 6.33 -5.65
C ARG A 248 0.08 5.11 -4.74
N ALA A 249 0.05 5.31 -3.43
CA ALA A 249 -0.15 4.24 -2.45
C ALA A 249 -1.56 3.62 -2.45
N PHE A 250 -2.51 4.24 -3.17
CA PHE A 250 -3.89 3.74 -3.35
C PHE A 250 -4.09 3.02 -4.70
N PHE A 251 -3.04 2.69 -5.41
CA PHE A 251 -3.13 1.90 -6.64
C PHE A 251 -2.74 0.45 -6.34
N VAL A 252 -3.39 -0.51 -6.99
CA VAL A 252 -3.07 -1.95 -6.86
C VAL A 252 -1.66 -2.25 -7.38
N ASN A 253 -1.20 -1.48 -8.39
CA ASN A 253 0.12 -1.56 -8.98
C ASN A 253 0.83 -0.20 -8.90
N ASP A 254 2.17 -0.22 -8.95
CA ASP A 254 2.96 1.01 -9.03
C ASP A 254 2.83 1.64 -10.42
N ILE A 255 2.01 2.71 -10.52
CA ILE A 255 1.74 3.41 -11.79
C ILE A 255 3.00 3.97 -12.47
N ASN A 256 4.04 4.31 -11.69
CA ASN A 256 5.31 4.82 -12.23
C ASN A 256 6.16 3.72 -12.88
N ASN A 257 5.91 2.47 -12.53
CA ASN A 257 6.61 1.29 -13.06
C ASN A 257 5.77 0.50 -14.08
N ALA A 258 4.59 0.99 -14.44
CA ALA A 258 3.62 0.26 -15.27
C ALA A 258 4.20 -0.21 -16.62
N GLU A 259 5.00 0.60 -17.31
CA GLU A 259 5.65 0.22 -18.57
C GLU A 259 6.61 -0.96 -18.38
N HIS A 260 7.38 -0.94 -17.29
CA HIS A 260 8.32 -2.01 -16.96
C HIS A 260 7.58 -3.30 -16.60
N ASP A 261 6.52 -3.18 -15.79
CA ASP A 261 5.71 -4.32 -15.37
C ASP A 261 5.04 -5.00 -16.59
N VAL A 262 4.58 -4.24 -17.59
CA VAL A 262 4.05 -4.79 -18.84
C VAL A 262 5.09 -5.63 -19.58
N VAL A 263 6.36 -5.17 -19.64
CA VAL A 263 7.45 -5.96 -20.27
C VAL A 263 7.69 -7.25 -19.51
N ASP A 264 7.66 -7.20 -18.19
CA ASP A 264 7.85 -8.36 -17.34
C ASP A 264 6.68 -9.37 -17.47
N PHE A 265 5.44 -8.91 -17.49
CA PHE A 265 4.26 -9.77 -17.69
C PHE A 265 4.22 -10.44 -19.07
N ARG A 266 4.69 -9.78 -20.14
CA ARG A 266 4.80 -10.37 -21.49
C ARG A 266 5.73 -11.60 -21.54
N GLN A 267 6.63 -11.75 -20.60
CA GLN A 267 7.48 -12.94 -20.52
C GLN A 267 6.74 -14.16 -19.99
N ILE A 268 5.57 -13.96 -19.37
CA ILE A 268 4.74 -14.99 -18.76
C ILE A 268 3.53 -15.32 -19.65
N ASP A 269 3.03 -14.34 -20.37
CA ASP A 269 1.99 -14.45 -21.39
C ASP A 269 2.57 -15.11 -22.64
N PHE A 270 2.56 -16.46 -22.67
CA PHE A 270 3.25 -17.24 -23.70
C PHE A 270 2.51 -17.26 -25.05
N ASP A 271 1.19 -17.10 -25.05
CA ASP A 271 0.38 -17.07 -26.25
C ASP A 271 0.05 -15.64 -26.73
N GLY A 272 0.34 -14.63 -25.90
CA GLY A 272 0.19 -13.21 -26.22
C GLY A 272 -1.26 -12.73 -26.26
N ASP A 273 -2.18 -13.43 -25.57
CA ASP A 273 -3.61 -13.10 -25.55
C ASP A 273 -3.98 -11.97 -24.59
N GLY A 274 -3.01 -11.55 -23.73
CA GLY A 274 -3.19 -10.50 -22.73
C GLY A 274 -3.87 -10.97 -21.44
N LYS A 275 -3.93 -12.29 -21.22
CA LYS A 275 -4.38 -12.94 -19.99
C LYS A 275 -3.29 -13.87 -19.47
N ILE A 276 -3.33 -14.15 -18.18
CA ILE A 276 -2.46 -15.17 -17.60
C ILE A 276 -3.36 -16.34 -17.15
N THR A 277 -3.14 -17.49 -17.75
CA THR A 277 -3.87 -18.72 -17.45
C THR A 277 -3.22 -19.51 -16.30
N ASP A 278 -3.97 -20.45 -15.71
CA ASP A 278 -3.44 -21.35 -14.67
C ASP A 278 -2.25 -22.18 -15.20
N GLU A 279 -2.27 -22.57 -16.50
CA GLU A 279 -1.16 -23.31 -17.13
C GLU A 279 0.12 -22.44 -17.24
N GLU A 280 -0.02 -21.19 -17.62
CA GLU A 280 1.11 -20.26 -17.72
C GLU A 280 1.69 -19.96 -16.36
N LEU A 281 0.83 -19.78 -15.35
CA LEU A 281 1.25 -19.57 -13.98
C LEU A 281 2.02 -20.79 -13.42
N ARG A 282 1.55 -22.02 -13.69
CA ARG A 282 2.26 -23.26 -13.34
C ARG A 282 3.59 -23.42 -14.08
N LYS A 283 3.67 -23.06 -15.35
CA LYS A 283 4.94 -23.05 -16.11
C LYS A 283 5.93 -22.10 -15.45
N LEU A 284 5.47 -20.93 -15.01
CA LEU A 284 6.32 -19.97 -14.31
C LEU A 284 6.84 -20.52 -12.97
N ALA A 285 5.98 -21.19 -12.18
CA ALA A 285 6.38 -21.78 -10.91
C ALA A 285 7.54 -22.79 -11.07
N ASN A 286 7.60 -23.49 -12.20
CA ASN A 286 8.60 -24.50 -12.53
C ASN A 286 9.77 -23.98 -13.40
N SER A 287 9.79 -22.69 -13.74
CA SER A 287 10.80 -22.08 -14.61
C SER A 287 11.74 -21.16 -13.83
N ASP A 288 13.03 -21.15 -14.22
CA ASP A 288 14.01 -20.16 -13.76
C ASP A 288 13.88 -18.82 -14.52
N VAL A 289 12.65 -18.28 -14.61
CA VAL A 289 12.47 -16.93 -15.18
C VAL A 289 13.28 -15.95 -14.31
N LYS A 290 14.33 -15.40 -14.90
CA LYS A 290 15.16 -14.39 -14.24
C LYS A 290 14.33 -13.12 -14.09
N ILE A 291 13.97 -12.81 -12.84
CA ILE A 291 13.39 -11.51 -12.50
C ILE A 291 14.39 -10.46 -13.00
N SER A 292 13.93 -9.60 -13.92
CA SER A 292 14.70 -8.42 -14.31
C SER A 292 15.04 -7.68 -13.01
N LYS A 293 16.33 -7.54 -12.71
CA LYS A 293 16.74 -6.83 -11.49
C LYS A 293 16.42 -5.36 -11.70
N LYS A 294 15.23 -4.92 -11.26
CA LYS A 294 15.08 -3.52 -10.87
C LYS A 294 16.27 -3.18 -9.99
N SER A 295 16.94 -2.06 -10.23
CA SER A 295 18.02 -1.70 -9.32
C SER A 295 17.45 -1.77 -7.90
N GLY A 296 18.10 -2.48 -6.99
CA GLY A 296 17.58 -2.74 -5.64
C GLY A 296 17.18 -1.44 -4.90
N ILE A 297 17.75 -0.30 -5.32
CA ILE A 297 17.39 1.04 -4.83
C ILE A 297 16.00 1.46 -5.29
N MET A 298 15.61 1.23 -6.56
CA MET A 298 14.27 1.59 -7.05
C MET A 298 13.18 0.77 -6.35
N GLU A 299 13.42 -0.50 -6.08
CA GLU A 299 12.48 -1.33 -5.31
C GLU A 299 12.36 -0.84 -3.86
N LEU A 300 13.45 -0.41 -3.22
CA LEU A 300 13.41 0.14 -1.87
C LEU A 300 12.53 1.39 -1.75
N LEU A 301 12.45 2.19 -2.81
CA LEU A 301 11.66 3.43 -2.85
C LEU A 301 10.24 3.24 -3.38
N SER A 302 9.85 2.03 -3.80
CA SER A 302 8.50 1.72 -4.26
C SER A 302 7.55 1.42 -3.11
N THR A 303 6.29 1.84 -3.25
CA THR A 303 5.18 1.52 -2.32
C THR A 303 4.69 0.09 -2.49
N HIS A 304 4.84 -0.49 -3.69
CA HIS A 304 4.44 -1.85 -4.03
C HIS A 304 5.66 -2.73 -4.28
N PRO A 305 5.57 -4.04 -4.00
CA PRO A 305 6.63 -4.96 -4.37
C PRO A 305 6.71 -5.10 -5.90
N ASP A 306 7.83 -5.63 -6.36
CA ASP A 306 8.00 -6.00 -7.77
C ASP A 306 6.90 -6.96 -8.22
N SER A 307 6.25 -6.67 -9.35
CA SER A 307 5.12 -7.43 -9.85
C SER A 307 5.46 -8.90 -10.11
N LEU A 308 6.67 -9.21 -10.62
CA LEU A 308 7.11 -10.60 -10.80
C LEU A 308 7.31 -11.35 -9.47
N LYS A 309 7.69 -10.65 -8.39
CA LYS A 309 7.78 -11.28 -7.06
C LYS A 309 6.39 -11.64 -6.52
N ARG A 310 5.38 -10.79 -6.77
CA ARG A 310 3.98 -11.09 -6.45
C ARG A 310 3.51 -12.30 -7.24
N VAL A 311 3.74 -12.30 -8.55
CA VAL A 311 3.36 -13.40 -9.44
C VAL A 311 3.99 -14.73 -9.04
N LYS A 312 5.31 -14.75 -8.75
CA LYS A 312 5.97 -15.97 -8.28
C LYS A 312 5.37 -16.51 -6.99
N ARG A 313 5.04 -15.62 -6.05
CA ARG A 313 4.42 -16.01 -4.79
C ARG A 313 3.00 -16.53 -5.00
N LEU A 314 2.21 -15.92 -5.89
CA LEU A 314 0.88 -16.40 -6.26
C LEU A 314 0.96 -17.76 -6.98
N ALA A 315 1.96 -17.98 -7.82
CA ALA A 315 2.21 -19.27 -8.46
C ALA A 315 2.53 -20.40 -7.45
N GLU A 316 3.17 -20.06 -6.31
CA GLU A 316 3.41 -21.02 -5.21
C GLU A 316 2.12 -21.40 -4.47
N LEU A 317 1.09 -20.56 -4.52
CA LEU A 317 -0.21 -20.82 -3.89
C LEU A 317 -1.15 -21.66 -4.77
N GLU A 318 -0.85 -21.78 -6.08
CA GLU A 318 -1.59 -22.61 -7.04
C GLU A 318 -1.33 -24.12 -6.85
N ASN A 319 -0.18 -24.49 -6.25
CA ASN A 319 0.23 -25.88 -5.95
C ASN A 319 -0.21 -26.30 -4.54
#